data_75005d891fea6e6efa091ebdade5da9f
#
_entry.id   75005d891fea6e6efa091ebdade5da9f
#
_cell.length_a   1.000
_cell.length_b   1.000
_cell.length_c   1.000
_cell.angle_alpha   90.00
_cell.angle_beta   90.00
_cell.angle_gamma   90.00
#
_symmetry.space_group_name_H-M   'P 1'
#
loop_
_entity.id
_entity.type
_entity.pdbx_description
1 polymer ?
#
loop_
_entity_poly.entity_id
_entity_poly.type
_entity_poly.pdbx_seq_one_letter_code
_entity_poly.pdbx_strand_id
1 'polypeptide(L)'
;MRRVFKISLAPALAAMALASVAVPVTADAQVRPGQQRPGETSSGQNADGSQQNQRSRTPRFAPLRRNAAAGPCPYVKILYDAARYVELTGDRVASSNVGFTGEIEGLTSECAYQGDDPITVQTRVLFNLGRGPEAEGDARTYRYWIAVTERNKAVLAKEYFDLPVDFDGAETTSVTQDQTIVIPRAAATTSGDNFEVLVGFDVTPQMAEFNRTGSRFRVNAGTAPSTADQ
;
A
#
# COMPACT_ATOMS: atom_id res chain seq x y z
N MET A 1 1.86 12.09 0.49
CA MET A 1 1.97 12.74 -0.85
C MET A 1 1.45 11.76 -1.89
N ARG A 2 0.44 12.14 -2.67
CA ARG A 2 -0.08 11.31 -3.77
C ARG A 2 0.79 11.52 -5.00
N ARG A 3 1.49 10.49 -5.43
CA ARG A 3 2.21 10.50 -6.72
C ARG A 3 1.42 9.71 -7.75
N VAL A 4 1.30 10.28 -8.95
CA VAL A 4 0.59 9.65 -10.08
C VAL A 4 1.61 9.04 -11.03
N PHE A 5 1.57 7.73 -11.14
CA PHE A 5 2.41 6.97 -12.08
C PHE A 5 1.75 6.98 -13.47
N LYS A 6 2.38 7.64 -14.44
CA LYS A 6 1.91 7.68 -15.83
C LYS A 6 2.88 6.92 -16.72
N ILE A 7 2.43 5.84 -17.30
CA ILE A 7 3.16 5.16 -18.36
C ILE A 7 3.01 6.02 -19.63
N SER A 8 4.07 6.76 -19.98
CA SER A 8 4.09 7.51 -21.25
C SER A 8 4.52 6.59 -22.39
N LEU A 9 3.56 6.07 -23.15
CA LEU A 9 3.80 5.72 -24.54
C LEU A 9 3.56 6.98 -25.36
N ALA A 10 4.58 7.52 -25.97
CA ALA A 10 4.46 8.66 -26.86
C ALA A 10 3.75 8.24 -28.16
N PRO A 11 2.63 8.88 -28.50
CA PRO A 11 2.21 9.00 -29.88
C PRO A 11 2.28 10.45 -30.31
N ALA A 12 2.68 10.65 -31.54
CA ALA A 12 2.76 11.91 -32.24
C ALA A 12 1.38 12.56 -32.42
N LEU A 13 1.35 13.87 -32.16
CA LEU A 13 0.54 14.96 -32.70
C LEU A 13 -0.76 14.67 -33.47
N ALA A 14 -1.87 15.21 -32.95
CA ALA A 14 -2.81 16.00 -33.75
C ALA A 14 -3.57 17.00 -32.84
N ALA A 15 -3.38 18.28 -33.14
CA ALA A 15 -4.10 19.39 -32.52
C ALA A 15 -5.48 19.51 -33.18
N MET A 16 -6.54 19.67 -32.35
CA MET A 16 -7.76 20.39 -32.75
C MET A 16 -8.39 21.06 -31.52
N ALA A 17 -8.40 22.38 -31.62
CA ALA A 17 -9.15 23.28 -30.74
C ALA A 17 -10.63 23.31 -31.16
N LEU A 18 -11.54 23.31 -30.23
CA LEU A 18 -12.85 23.96 -30.37
C LEU A 18 -13.49 24.29 -29.01
N ALA A 19 -14.19 25.39 -29.03
CA ALA A 19 -14.61 26.29 -27.98
C ALA A 19 -15.77 25.82 -27.08
N SER A 20 -15.72 26.32 -25.87
CA SER A 20 -16.72 26.71 -24.86
C SER A 20 -18.21 26.76 -25.23
N VAL A 21 -19.08 26.24 -24.32
CA VAL A 21 -20.27 26.95 -23.85
C VAL A 21 -20.57 26.48 -22.41
N ALA A 22 -20.59 27.46 -21.49
CA ALA A 22 -21.05 27.28 -20.11
C ALA A 22 -22.56 27.51 -20.02
N VAL A 23 -23.29 26.63 -19.32
CA VAL A 23 -24.65 26.89 -18.87
C VAL A 23 -24.74 26.51 -17.39
N PRO A 24 -25.12 27.41 -16.48
CA PRO A 24 -25.38 27.08 -15.10
C PRO A 24 -26.81 26.55 -14.94
N VAL A 25 -26.97 25.36 -14.37
CA VAL A 25 -28.25 24.85 -13.88
C VAL A 25 -28.21 24.83 -12.36
N THR A 26 -28.98 25.72 -11.77
CA THR A 26 -29.33 25.68 -10.34
C THR A 26 -30.41 24.62 -10.15
N ALA A 27 -30.18 23.66 -9.27
CA ALA A 27 -31.21 22.74 -8.80
C ALA A 27 -31.37 22.88 -7.29
N ASP A 28 -32.56 23.35 -6.89
CA ASP A 28 -33.04 23.42 -5.54
C ASP A 28 -33.15 22.05 -4.89
N ALA A 29 -32.57 21.93 -3.70
CA ALA A 29 -32.73 20.75 -2.87
C ALA A 29 -33.91 20.93 -1.93
N GLN A 30 -35.00 20.20 -2.15
CA GLN A 30 -36.13 20.08 -1.21
C GLN A 30 -35.73 19.20 -0.02
N VAL A 31 -35.69 19.83 1.15
CA VAL A 31 -35.65 19.18 2.46
C VAL A 31 -37.00 18.59 2.79
N ARG A 32 -37.09 17.28 3.04
CA ARG A 32 -38.22 16.62 3.69
C ARG A 32 -37.93 16.47 5.18
N PRO A 33 -38.78 17.00 6.06
CA PRO A 33 -38.72 16.70 7.48
C PRO A 33 -39.63 15.52 7.85
N GLY A 34 -39.15 14.70 8.82
CA GLY A 34 -40.05 13.93 9.68
C GLY A 34 -40.06 12.43 9.55
N GLN A 35 -39.38 11.78 10.48
CA GLN A 35 -39.99 10.77 11.36
C GLN A 35 -39.09 10.45 12.54
N GLN A 36 -39.46 11.03 13.67
CA GLN A 36 -38.98 10.62 15.00
C GLN A 36 -39.73 9.33 15.39
N ARG A 37 -39.03 8.33 15.88
CA ARG A 37 -39.60 7.28 16.73
C ARG A 37 -39.02 7.43 18.14
N PRO A 38 -39.84 7.46 19.17
CA PRO A 38 -39.41 7.55 20.56
C PRO A 38 -39.30 6.17 21.23
N GLY A 39 -38.40 6.08 22.22
CA GLY A 39 -38.43 5.05 23.24
C GLY A 39 -37.24 4.08 23.19
N GLU A 40 -36.24 4.24 24.03
CA GLU A 40 -36.15 3.64 25.33
C GLU A 40 -34.92 4.12 26.08
N THR A 41 -35.18 4.67 27.24
CA THR A 41 -34.24 4.96 28.31
C THR A 41 -33.78 3.69 28.98
N SER A 42 -32.49 3.51 29.14
CA SER A 42 -31.95 2.65 30.20
C SER A 42 -30.63 3.22 30.71
N SER A 43 -30.74 3.83 31.83
CA SER A 43 -29.65 4.26 32.71
C SER A 43 -28.94 3.04 33.29
N GLY A 44 -27.60 3.05 33.25
CA GLY A 44 -26.76 2.09 33.92
C GLY A 44 -25.36 2.68 34.12
N GLN A 45 -25.20 3.46 35.19
CA GLN A 45 -23.88 3.80 35.74
C GLN A 45 -23.24 2.53 36.27
N ASN A 46 -22.06 2.17 35.79
CA ASN A 46 -21.09 1.45 36.60
C ASN A 46 -19.69 2.01 36.29
N ALA A 47 -19.22 2.78 37.28
CA ALA A 47 -17.83 3.11 37.43
C ALA A 47 -17.10 1.85 37.89
N ASP A 48 -16.20 1.34 37.05
CA ASP A 48 -15.12 0.50 37.54
C ASP A 48 -13.87 0.70 36.69
N GLY A 49 -12.79 1.09 37.39
CA GLY A 49 -11.50 1.40 36.81
C GLY A 49 -10.80 0.13 36.34
N SER A 50 -10.81 -0.09 35.05
CA SER A 50 -9.99 -1.10 34.41
C SER A 50 -9.00 -0.40 33.48
N GLN A 51 -7.74 -0.48 33.84
CA GLN A 51 -6.61 -0.12 32.97
C GLN A 51 -6.81 -0.77 31.59
N GLN A 52 -7.19 0.05 30.62
CA GLN A 52 -7.24 -0.37 29.22
C GLN A 52 -5.82 -0.62 28.75
N ASN A 53 -5.48 -1.91 28.75
CA ASN A 53 -4.39 -2.47 27.98
C ASN A 53 -4.50 -1.92 26.54
N GLN A 54 -3.68 -0.92 26.19
CA GLN A 54 -3.54 -0.44 24.81
C GLN A 54 -2.89 -1.56 24.00
N ARG A 55 -3.70 -2.53 23.59
CA ARG A 55 -3.32 -3.41 22.50
C ARG A 55 -3.16 -2.51 21.29
N SER A 56 -1.94 -2.41 20.78
CA SER A 56 -1.63 -1.77 19.53
C SER A 56 -2.61 -2.28 18.46
N ARG A 57 -3.56 -1.41 18.11
CA ARG A 57 -4.52 -1.73 17.05
C ARG A 57 -3.77 -1.68 15.76
N THR A 58 -3.58 -2.83 15.13
CA THR A 58 -3.16 -2.88 13.72
C THR A 58 -3.99 -1.87 12.93
N PRO A 59 -3.34 -0.98 12.17
CA PRO A 59 -4.05 0.01 11.38
C PRO A 59 -5.01 -0.71 10.43
N ARG A 60 -6.31 -0.44 10.58
CA ARG A 60 -7.33 -0.98 9.67
C ARG A 60 -7.36 -0.11 8.42
N PHE A 61 -7.15 -0.72 7.28
CA PHE A 61 -7.35 -0.04 6.01
C PHE A 61 -8.79 0.47 5.88
N ALA A 62 -8.93 1.77 5.66
CA ALA A 62 -10.19 2.28 5.16
C ALA A 62 -10.38 1.81 3.71
N PRO A 63 -11.55 1.31 3.33
CA PRO A 63 -11.81 0.92 1.94
C PRO A 63 -11.64 2.15 1.02
N LEU A 64 -11.03 1.94 -0.12
CA LEU A 64 -10.99 2.92 -1.20
C LEU A 64 -12.43 3.14 -1.72
N ARG A 65 -12.73 4.33 -2.24
CA ARG A 65 -14.03 4.59 -2.86
C ARG A 65 -14.12 3.80 -4.16
N ARG A 66 -15.12 2.95 -4.29
CA ARG A 66 -15.38 2.20 -5.52
C ARG A 66 -15.78 3.16 -6.64
N ASN A 67 -14.92 3.31 -7.62
CA ASN A 67 -15.29 3.88 -8.91
C ASN A 67 -15.80 2.74 -9.80
N ALA A 68 -16.85 3.00 -10.57
CA ALA A 68 -17.41 1.98 -11.47
C ALA A 68 -16.37 1.60 -12.53
N ALA A 69 -15.95 0.34 -12.53
CA ALA A 69 -15.14 -0.22 -13.60
C ALA A 69 -16.06 -0.83 -14.65
N ALA A 70 -15.78 -0.60 -15.92
CA ALA A 70 -16.53 -1.20 -17.04
C ALA A 70 -16.18 -2.67 -17.28
N GLY A 71 -15.23 -3.23 -16.53
CA GLY A 71 -14.75 -4.59 -16.67
C GLY A 71 -13.87 -5.03 -15.49
N PRO A 72 -13.24 -6.23 -15.56
CA PRO A 72 -12.37 -6.72 -14.50
C PRO A 72 -11.14 -5.83 -14.31
N CYS A 73 -10.72 -5.68 -13.07
CA CYS A 73 -9.51 -4.94 -12.70
C CYS A 73 -8.24 -5.77 -12.92
N PRO A 74 -7.08 -5.11 -13.09
CA PRO A 74 -5.78 -5.77 -13.02
C PRO A 74 -5.59 -6.54 -11.70
N TYR A 75 -4.84 -7.65 -11.77
CA TYR A 75 -4.41 -8.35 -10.57
C TYR A 75 -3.32 -7.54 -9.89
N VAL A 76 -3.54 -7.16 -8.62
CA VAL A 76 -2.55 -6.42 -7.82
C VAL A 76 -2.03 -7.34 -6.74
N LYS A 77 -0.70 -7.53 -6.68
CA LYS A 77 -0.07 -8.46 -5.74
C LYS A 77 1.31 -8.00 -5.30
N ILE A 78 1.71 -8.47 -4.13
CA ILE A 78 3.05 -8.30 -3.59
C ILE A 78 3.93 -9.42 -4.16
N LEU A 79 5.09 -9.05 -4.71
CA LEU A 79 6.07 -10.05 -5.16
C LEU A 79 6.76 -10.68 -3.95
N TYR A 80 6.66 -12.01 -3.81
CA TYR A 80 7.13 -12.73 -2.62
C TYR A 80 8.61 -12.47 -2.31
N ASP A 81 9.49 -12.55 -3.32
CA ASP A 81 10.93 -12.35 -3.16
C ASP A 81 11.31 -10.91 -2.75
N ALA A 82 10.39 -9.95 -2.93
CA ALA A 82 10.55 -8.54 -2.62
C ALA A 82 9.54 -8.04 -1.57
N ALA A 83 8.82 -8.95 -0.92
CA ALA A 83 7.83 -8.60 0.10
C ALA A 83 8.45 -8.03 1.37
N ARG A 84 9.72 -8.34 1.61
CA ARG A 84 10.45 -7.95 2.82
C ARG A 84 11.80 -7.35 2.47
N TYR A 85 12.19 -6.38 3.28
CA TYR A 85 13.51 -5.74 3.31
C TYR A 85 14.19 -6.16 4.61
N VAL A 86 15.40 -6.69 4.53
CA VAL A 86 16.20 -7.05 5.69
C VAL A 86 17.64 -6.60 5.44
N GLU A 87 18.06 -5.57 6.13
CA GLU A 87 19.44 -5.10 6.10
C GLU A 87 20.26 -5.88 7.11
N LEU A 88 21.32 -6.53 6.63
CA LEU A 88 22.23 -7.29 7.46
C LEU A 88 23.60 -6.63 7.44
N THR A 89 24.14 -6.38 8.63
CA THR A 89 25.51 -5.89 8.80
C THR A 89 26.46 -7.10 8.82
N GLY A 90 27.31 -7.20 7.78
CA GLY A 90 28.24 -8.32 7.61
C GLY A 90 27.63 -9.57 6.97
N ASP A 91 28.43 -10.65 6.91
CA ASP A 91 28.13 -11.85 6.13
C ASP A 91 27.26 -12.89 6.87
N ARG A 92 26.99 -12.68 8.14
CA ARG A 92 26.23 -13.63 8.96
C ARG A 92 24.76 -13.29 9.01
N VAL A 93 23.92 -14.23 8.62
CA VAL A 93 22.47 -14.16 8.78
C VAL A 93 22.12 -14.48 10.25
N ALA A 94 22.14 -13.45 11.10
CA ALA A 94 21.78 -13.53 12.51
C ALA A 94 20.94 -12.32 12.92
N SER A 95 20.03 -12.49 13.87
CA SER A 95 19.18 -11.42 14.38
C SER A 95 20.00 -10.28 15.03
N SER A 96 21.15 -10.60 15.62
CA SER A 96 22.08 -9.62 16.17
C SER A 96 22.70 -8.71 15.11
N ASN A 97 22.69 -9.10 13.84
CA ASN A 97 23.31 -8.38 12.73
C ASN A 97 22.27 -7.61 11.89
N VAL A 98 21.06 -7.51 12.37
CA VAL A 98 19.98 -6.80 11.66
C VAL A 98 20.08 -5.30 11.92
N GLY A 99 20.21 -4.52 10.86
CA GLY A 99 20.08 -3.08 10.86
C GLY A 99 18.60 -2.66 10.77
N PHE A 100 18.10 -2.52 9.57
CA PHE A 100 16.70 -2.14 9.35
C PHE A 100 15.91 -3.27 8.68
N THR A 101 14.62 -3.35 9.00
CA THR A 101 13.69 -4.30 8.40
C THR A 101 12.47 -3.59 7.84
N GLY A 102 11.81 -4.22 6.86
CA GLY A 102 10.53 -3.79 6.34
C GLY A 102 9.73 -4.98 5.83
N GLU A 103 8.40 -4.92 5.98
CA GLU A 103 7.47 -5.88 5.42
C GLU A 103 6.29 -5.13 4.78
N ILE A 104 5.90 -5.53 3.58
CA ILE A 104 4.65 -5.10 2.98
C ILE A 104 3.55 -5.96 3.57
N GLU A 105 2.85 -5.43 4.58
CA GLU A 105 1.86 -6.18 5.35
C GLU A 105 0.49 -6.18 4.70
N GLY A 106 0.16 -5.09 4.00
CA GLY A 106 -1.15 -4.94 3.39
C GLY A 106 -1.10 -4.26 2.03
N LEU A 107 -2.01 -4.70 1.15
CA LEU A 107 -2.19 -4.12 -0.17
C LEU A 107 -3.67 -4.15 -0.51
N THR A 108 -4.25 -2.97 -0.79
CA THR A 108 -5.59 -2.83 -1.34
C THR A 108 -5.54 -2.08 -2.65
N SER A 109 -6.47 -2.38 -3.54
CA SER A 109 -6.54 -1.72 -4.85
C SER A 109 -7.96 -1.59 -5.34
N GLU A 110 -8.19 -0.55 -6.14
CA GLU A 110 -9.40 -0.31 -6.90
C GLU A 110 -9.02 0.15 -8.30
N CYS A 111 -9.87 -0.10 -9.29
CA CYS A 111 -9.65 0.41 -10.63
C CYS A 111 -10.90 1.04 -11.21
N ALA A 112 -10.68 1.94 -12.18
CA ALA A 112 -11.72 2.57 -12.96
C ALA A 112 -11.27 2.70 -14.41
N TYR A 113 -12.16 2.37 -15.36
CA TYR A 113 -12.03 2.64 -16.80
C TYR A 113 -13.36 2.43 -17.50
N GLN A 114 -13.59 3.16 -18.61
CA GLN A 114 -14.77 3.03 -19.46
C GLN A 114 -14.36 3.25 -20.92
N GLY A 115 -15.13 2.68 -21.86
CA GLY A 115 -14.89 2.86 -23.28
C GLY A 115 -13.42 2.68 -23.68
N ASP A 116 -12.82 3.70 -24.26
CA ASP A 116 -11.41 3.74 -24.67
C ASP A 116 -10.47 4.33 -23.58
N ASP A 117 -10.99 4.68 -22.41
CA ASP A 117 -10.18 5.28 -21.35
C ASP A 117 -9.07 4.33 -20.89
N PRO A 118 -7.92 4.85 -20.46
CA PRO A 118 -6.89 4.05 -19.80
C PRO A 118 -7.42 3.48 -18.48
N ILE A 119 -6.87 2.33 -18.06
CA ILE A 119 -7.19 1.76 -16.76
C ILE A 119 -6.46 2.56 -15.69
N THR A 120 -7.20 3.19 -14.79
CA THR A 120 -6.65 3.85 -13.61
C THR A 120 -6.76 2.91 -12.42
N VAL A 121 -5.63 2.51 -11.84
CA VAL A 121 -5.55 1.66 -10.65
C VAL A 121 -5.09 2.52 -9.48
N GLN A 122 -5.88 2.55 -8.42
CA GLN A 122 -5.48 3.16 -7.15
C GLN A 122 -5.03 2.04 -6.22
N THR A 123 -3.85 2.17 -5.64
CA THR A 123 -3.31 1.20 -4.69
C THR A 123 -3.00 1.89 -3.37
N ARG A 124 -3.24 1.16 -2.29
CA ARG A 124 -2.82 1.53 -0.94
C ARG A 124 -1.98 0.43 -0.37
N VAL A 125 -0.74 0.77 -0.02
CA VAL A 125 0.27 -0.16 0.49
C VAL A 125 0.58 0.18 1.94
N LEU A 126 0.48 -0.81 2.82
CA LEU A 126 0.89 -0.71 4.23
C LEU A 126 2.26 -1.36 4.40
N PHE A 127 3.19 -0.58 4.94
CA PHE A 127 4.52 -1.03 5.31
C PHE A 127 4.63 -1.08 6.82
N ASN A 128 5.12 -2.20 7.34
CA ASN A 128 5.63 -2.32 8.70
C ASN A 128 7.15 -2.31 8.66
N LEU A 129 7.74 -1.39 9.40
CA LEU A 129 9.16 -1.10 9.35
C LEU A 129 9.74 -1.25 10.75
N GLY A 130 10.97 -1.73 10.82
CA GLY A 130 11.62 -2.03 12.09
C GLY A 130 13.09 -1.64 12.13
N ARG A 131 13.58 -1.37 13.34
CA ARG A 131 14.98 -1.18 13.68
C ARG A 131 15.49 -2.41 14.41
N GLY A 132 16.59 -2.94 13.93
CA GLY A 132 17.30 -4.01 14.61
C GLY A 132 18.46 -3.50 15.48
N PRO A 133 19.22 -4.43 16.11
CA PRO A 133 20.34 -4.07 16.99
C PRO A 133 21.47 -3.27 16.32
N GLU A 134 21.67 -3.46 15.02
CA GLU A 134 22.71 -2.80 14.23
C GLU A 134 22.18 -1.60 13.41
N ALA A 135 21.00 -1.08 13.75
CA ALA A 135 20.45 0.08 13.06
C ALA A 135 21.27 1.34 13.36
N GLU A 136 21.83 1.94 12.32
CA GLU A 136 22.56 3.20 12.43
C GLU A 136 21.59 4.38 12.41
N GLY A 137 21.27 4.90 13.60
CA GLY A 137 20.40 6.06 13.77
C GLY A 137 18.90 5.72 13.83
N ASP A 138 18.09 6.77 13.74
CA ASP A 138 16.65 6.74 13.98
C ASP A 138 15.83 6.90 12.70
N ALA A 139 16.49 7.22 11.60
CA ALA A 139 15.84 7.44 10.31
C ALA A 139 16.41 6.51 9.23
N ARG A 140 15.53 6.05 8.34
CA ARG A 140 15.90 5.25 7.17
C ARG A 140 15.06 5.63 5.97
N THR A 141 15.67 5.74 4.78
CA THR A 141 14.94 5.83 3.52
C THR A 141 14.92 4.44 2.89
N TYR A 142 13.74 3.82 2.88
CA TYR A 142 13.51 2.60 2.13
C TYR A 142 13.17 2.96 0.68
N ARG A 143 13.35 1.99 -0.20
CA ARG A 143 12.96 2.11 -1.60
C ARG A 143 12.07 0.94 -1.97
N TYR A 144 10.94 1.23 -2.59
CA TYR A 144 10.04 0.22 -3.12
C TYR A 144 9.70 0.53 -4.58
N TRP A 145 9.12 -0.40 -5.26
CA TRP A 145 8.74 -0.24 -6.65
C TRP A 145 7.34 -0.79 -6.93
N ILE A 146 6.73 -0.25 -7.97
CA ILE A 146 5.51 -0.76 -8.58
C ILE A 146 5.83 -1.06 -10.04
N ALA A 147 5.46 -2.24 -10.50
CA ALA A 147 5.62 -2.66 -11.88
C ALA A 147 4.27 -3.07 -12.47
N VAL A 148 4.08 -2.73 -13.74
CA VAL A 148 2.96 -3.21 -14.55
C VAL A 148 3.49 -4.23 -15.53
N THR A 149 2.85 -5.39 -15.60
CA THR A 149 3.20 -6.46 -16.53
C THR A 149 1.97 -6.86 -17.33
N GLU A 150 2.15 -7.41 -18.51
CA GLU A 150 1.13 -8.30 -19.07
C GLU A 150 1.06 -9.55 -18.19
N ARG A 151 -0.14 -10.12 -18.07
CA ARG A 151 -0.35 -11.29 -17.23
C ARG A 151 0.60 -12.43 -17.61
N ASN A 152 1.46 -12.83 -16.65
CA ASN A 152 2.50 -13.87 -16.82
C ASN A 152 3.51 -13.61 -17.94
N LYS A 153 3.74 -12.35 -18.32
CA LYS A 153 4.65 -11.96 -19.39
C LYS A 153 5.62 -10.86 -18.97
N ALA A 154 6.14 -10.15 -19.95
CA ALA A 154 7.14 -9.11 -19.76
C ALA A 154 6.64 -7.93 -18.91
N VAL A 155 7.57 -7.29 -18.20
CA VAL A 155 7.36 -6.02 -17.53
C VAL A 155 7.19 -4.92 -18.58
N LEU A 156 6.06 -4.23 -18.51
CA LEU A 156 5.73 -3.10 -19.39
C LEU A 156 6.30 -1.79 -18.86
N ALA A 157 6.24 -1.61 -17.54
CA ALA A 157 6.78 -0.44 -16.88
C ALA A 157 7.09 -0.77 -15.41
N LYS A 158 8.09 -0.08 -14.85
CA LYS A 158 8.48 -0.17 -13.45
C LYS A 158 8.91 1.19 -12.94
N GLU A 159 8.40 1.60 -11.79
CA GLU A 159 8.78 2.85 -11.14
C GLU A 159 9.18 2.60 -9.70
N TYR A 160 10.13 3.40 -9.23
CA TYR A 160 10.67 3.33 -7.89
C TYR A 160 10.22 4.54 -7.06
N PHE A 161 9.97 4.31 -5.79
CA PHE A 161 9.52 5.31 -4.84
C PHE A 161 10.39 5.25 -3.58
N ASP A 162 10.83 6.41 -3.13
CA ASP A 162 11.51 6.54 -1.86
C ASP A 162 10.49 6.66 -0.74
N LEU A 163 10.74 5.97 0.36
CA LEU A 163 9.94 5.95 1.57
C LEU A 163 10.83 6.38 2.75
N PRO A 164 10.99 7.71 2.97
CA PRO A 164 11.70 8.21 4.12
C PRO A 164 10.87 7.97 5.39
N VAL A 165 11.53 7.45 6.41
CA VAL A 165 10.91 7.08 7.68
C VAL A 165 11.79 7.55 8.82
N ASP A 166 11.17 8.17 9.81
CA ASP A 166 11.74 8.46 11.11
C ASP A 166 11.03 7.57 12.14
N PHE A 167 11.79 6.89 12.97
CA PHE A 167 11.26 5.98 13.99
C PHE A 167 10.92 6.70 15.30
N ASP A 168 11.39 7.96 15.48
CA ASP A 168 11.15 8.75 16.69
C ASP A 168 11.50 7.99 17.98
N GLY A 169 12.59 7.22 17.96
CA GLY A 169 13.03 6.38 19.07
C GLY A 169 12.28 5.04 19.22
N ALA A 170 11.25 4.78 18.42
CA ALA A 170 10.53 3.51 18.46
C ALA A 170 11.31 2.40 17.73
N GLU A 171 11.10 1.14 18.12
CA GLU A 171 11.65 -0.02 17.42
C GLU A 171 10.91 -0.34 16.13
N THR A 172 9.65 0.04 16.04
CA THR A 172 8.78 -0.23 14.88
C THR A 172 7.87 0.92 14.56
N THR A 173 7.59 1.09 13.27
CA THR A 173 6.61 2.05 12.77
C THR A 173 5.86 1.50 11.56
N SER A 174 4.68 2.03 11.29
CA SER A 174 3.86 1.63 10.14
C SER A 174 3.56 2.85 9.29
N VAL A 175 3.78 2.72 7.98
CA VAL A 175 3.55 3.79 7.01
C VAL A 175 2.64 3.29 5.90
N THR A 176 1.67 4.12 5.51
CA THR A 176 0.78 3.83 4.38
C THR A 176 1.12 4.75 3.21
N GLN A 177 1.23 4.18 2.00
CA GLN A 177 1.44 4.90 0.75
C GLN A 177 0.28 4.66 -0.21
N ASP A 178 -0.24 5.75 -0.78
CA ASP A 178 -1.26 5.70 -1.83
C ASP A 178 -0.59 6.03 -3.17
N GLN A 179 -0.80 5.16 -4.18
CA GLN A 179 -0.28 5.35 -5.54
C GLN A 179 -1.40 5.21 -6.57
N THR A 180 -1.30 6.00 -7.63
CA THR A 180 -2.20 5.92 -8.78
C THR A 180 -1.41 5.52 -10.02
N ILE A 181 -1.80 4.39 -10.62
CA ILE A 181 -1.17 3.80 -11.79
C ILE A 181 -2.12 3.97 -12.96
N VAL A 182 -1.63 4.50 -14.09
CA VAL A 182 -2.40 4.64 -15.32
C VAL A 182 -1.85 3.69 -16.37
N ILE A 183 -2.65 2.72 -16.80
CA ILE A 183 -2.28 1.70 -17.77
C ILE A 183 -3.00 2.01 -19.09
N PRO A 184 -2.27 2.45 -20.13
CA PRO A 184 -2.87 2.69 -21.45
C PRO A 184 -3.34 1.36 -22.05
N ARG A 185 -4.46 1.40 -22.77
CA ARG A 185 -5.00 0.25 -23.50
C ARG A 185 -4.79 0.42 -25.00
N ALA A 186 -4.43 -0.66 -25.67
CA ALA A 186 -4.28 -0.66 -27.13
C ALA A 186 -5.63 -0.58 -27.87
N ALA A 187 -6.70 -1.07 -27.22
CA ALA A 187 -8.06 -1.05 -27.77
C ALA A 187 -9.08 -1.07 -26.61
N ALA A 188 -10.30 -0.63 -26.87
CA ALA A 188 -11.43 -0.68 -25.92
C ALA A 188 -11.71 -2.10 -25.41
N THR A 189 -11.43 -3.11 -26.20
CA THR A 189 -11.58 -4.52 -25.86
C THR A 189 -10.50 -5.07 -24.94
N THR A 190 -9.37 -4.32 -24.74
CA THR A 190 -8.31 -4.72 -23.81
C THR A 190 -8.79 -4.53 -22.38
N SER A 191 -9.02 -5.62 -21.68
CA SER A 191 -9.56 -5.65 -20.33
C SER A 191 -8.46 -5.55 -19.26
N GLY A 192 -8.80 -5.12 -18.05
CA GLY A 192 -7.85 -5.00 -16.95
C GLY A 192 -7.23 -6.32 -16.50
N ASP A 193 -7.91 -7.45 -16.67
CA ASP A 193 -7.39 -8.78 -16.34
C ASP A 193 -6.24 -9.26 -17.25
N ASN A 194 -5.94 -8.53 -18.34
CA ASN A 194 -4.74 -8.74 -19.13
C ASN A 194 -3.46 -8.23 -18.45
N PHE A 195 -3.59 -7.45 -17.38
CA PHE A 195 -2.48 -6.82 -16.69
C PHE A 195 -2.35 -7.32 -15.26
N GLU A 196 -1.12 -7.23 -14.76
CA GLU A 196 -0.79 -7.39 -13.35
C GLU A 196 -0.03 -6.16 -12.87
N VAL A 197 -0.31 -5.77 -11.63
CA VAL A 197 0.44 -4.74 -10.90
C VAL A 197 1.18 -5.44 -9.76
N LEU A 198 2.49 -5.39 -9.81
CA LEU A 198 3.36 -6.00 -8.80
C LEU A 198 3.94 -4.90 -7.91
N VAL A 199 4.00 -5.17 -6.60
CA VAL A 199 4.60 -4.28 -5.61
C VAL A 199 5.70 -5.04 -4.87
N GLY A 200 6.83 -4.38 -4.60
CA GLY A 200 7.92 -4.96 -3.84
C GLY A 200 8.92 -3.92 -3.36
N PHE A 201 9.70 -4.25 -2.34
CA PHE A 201 10.87 -3.48 -1.97
C PHE A 201 11.98 -3.60 -3.02
N ASP A 202 12.81 -2.57 -3.12
CA ASP A 202 14.08 -2.64 -3.84
C ASP A 202 15.09 -3.39 -2.98
N VAL A 203 15.19 -4.70 -3.23
CA VAL A 203 15.99 -5.63 -2.43
C VAL A 203 17.26 -6.03 -3.17
N THR A 204 18.33 -6.29 -2.42
CA THR A 204 19.56 -6.89 -2.96
C THR A 204 19.32 -8.38 -3.30
N PRO A 205 20.19 -8.99 -4.12
CA PRO A 205 20.12 -10.43 -4.37
C PRO A 205 20.16 -11.27 -3.09
N GLN A 206 20.94 -10.84 -2.08
CA GLN A 206 21.01 -11.50 -0.78
C GLN A 206 19.69 -11.43 -0.02
N MET A 207 19.04 -10.26 0.00
CA MET A 207 17.72 -10.09 0.61
C MET A 207 16.65 -10.92 -0.11
N ALA A 208 16.69 -10.97 -1.45
CA ALA A 208 15.76 -11.78 -2.24
C ALA A 208 15.92 -13.28 -1.94
N GLU A 209 17.16 -13.77 -1.82
CA GLU A 209 17.44 -15.16 -1.44
C GLU A 209 16.97 -15.46 0.00
N PHE A 210 17.21 -14.53 0.94
CA PHE A 210 16.70 -14.62 2.30
C PHE A 210 15.16 -14.75 2.32
N ASN A 211 14.47 -13.95 1.52
CA ASN A 211 13.01 -14.00 1.39
C ASN A 211 12.55 -15.35 0.78
N ARG A 212 13.26 -15.82 -0.24
CA ARG A 212 12.93 -17.05 -0.98
C ARG A 212 13.04 -18.30 -0.11
N THR A 213 14.00 -18.33 0.80
CA THR A 213 14.16 -19.43 1.76
C THR A 213 13.13 -19.40 2.89
N GLY A 214 12.24 -18.39 2.93
CA GLY A 214 11.22 -18.25 3.96
C GLY A 214 11.74 -17.77 5.31
N SER A 215 13.00 -17.34 5.38
CA SER A 215 13.61 -16.82 6.58
C SER A 215 12.91 -15.54 7.05
N ARG A 216 12.74 -15.40 8.36
CA ARG A 216 12.10 -14.23 8.96
C ARG A 216 12.84 -13.82 10.23
N PHE A 217 13.23 -12.55 10.30
CA PHE A 217 13.54 -11.91 11.57
C PHE A 217 12.31 -11.11 12.02
N ARG A 218 11.78 -11.48 13.18
CA ARG A 218 10.83 -10.61 13.87
C ARG A 218 11.63 -9.54 14.60
N VAL A 219 11.06 -8.36 14.76
CA VAL A 219 11.70 -7.24 15.48
C VAL A 219 12.10 -7.64 16.91
N ASN A 220 11.41 -8.60 17.52
CA ASN A 220 11.68 -9.12 18.87
C ASN A 220 12.55 -10.40 18.87
N ALA A 221 13.13 -10.82 17.74
CA ALA A 221 13.91 -12.06 17.66
C ALA A 221 15.26 -11.98 18.41
N GLY A 222 15.62 -10.81 18.96
CA GLY A 222 16.81 -10.62 19.80
C GLY A 222 16.60 -10.88 21.30
N THR A 223 15.37 -11.02 21.76
CA THR A 223 15.10 -11.39 23.16
C THR A 223 15.19 -12.92 23.27
N ALA A 224 16.30 -13.40 23.81
CA ALA A 224 16.42 -14.81 24.15
C ALA A 224 15.24 -15.19 25.07
N PRO A 225 14.60 -16.35 24.88
CA PRO A 225 13.57 -16.80 25.81
C PRO A 225 14.20 -16.84 27.21
N SER A 226 13.58 -16.12 28.16
CA SER A 226 13.97 -16.17 29.56
C SER A 226 13.93 -17.65 30.00
N THR A 227 15.06 -18.20 30.43
CA THR A 227 15.17 -19.52 31.04
C THR A 227 14.59 -19.55 32.45
N ALA A 228 13.43 -18.99 32.63
CA ALA A 228 12.70 -18.97 33.91
C ALA A 228 11.43 -19.82 33.78
N ASP A 229 11.57 -21.10 33.40
CA ASP A 229 10.62 -22.17 33.66
C ASP A 229 11.27 -23.52 33.30
N GLN A 230 12.14 -24.00 34.18
CA GLN A 230 12.48 -25.40 34.33
C GLN A 230 12.33 -25.79 35.79
#